data_1fe69bbdef5d1fd0fccbc8febde9d8d1
#
_entry.id   1fe69bbdef5d1fd0fccbc8febde9d8d1
#
_cell.length_a   1.000
_cell.length_b   1.000
_cell.length_c   1.000
_cell.angle_alpha   90.00
_cell.angle_beta   90.00
_cell.angle_gamma   90.00
#
_symmetry.space_group_name_H-M   'P 1'
#
loop_
_entity.id
_entity.type
_entity.pdbx_description
1 polymer ?
#
loop_
_entity_poly.entity_id
_entity_poly.type
_entity_poly.pdbx_seq_one_letter_code
_entity_poly.pdbx_strand_id
1 'polypeptide(L)'
;MRILIIGASGFIGHYLLRRLRYNSDHEVTNTYNSRAPQDIDQSWYRLEITDHQRLNQVFLQARPDVVVLLAAIADVGTAERAPERATEVNVDGAAQVARLCTRYHARLVFLSSEYVFSGDRGNYQEDDAPKPNTHYGRTKWQAELAVAREASQWSIVRTSVV
;
A
#
# COMPACT_ATOMS: atom_id res chain seq x y z
N MET A 1 -17.09 6.32 -8.50
CA MET A 1 -15.82 5.58 -8.66
C MET A 1 -15.65 4.67 -7.45
N ARG A 2 -15.29 3.39 -7.66
CA ARG A 2 -15.07 2.41 -6.58
C ARG A 2 -13.61 2.43 -6.17
N ILE A 3 -13.36 2.69 -4.90
CA ILE A 3 -12.01 2.82 -4.33
C ILE A 3 -11.81 1.72 -3.28
N LEU A 4 -10.77 0.93 -3.43
CA LEU A 4 -10.32 -0.03 -2.40
C LEU A 4 -9.09 0.54 -1.69
N ILE A 5 -9.17 0.69 -0.36
CA ILE A 5 -8.04 1.14 0.45
C ILE A 5 -7.51 -0.03 1.28
N ILE A 6 -6.32 -0.51 0.94
CA ILE A 6 -5.65 -1.58 1.66
C ILE A 6 -4.77 -0.97 2.75
N GLY A 7 -5.14 -1.21 4.03
CA GLY A 7 -4.51 -0.57 5.19
C GLY A 7 -5.20 0.73 5.65
N ALA A 8 -6.50 0.84 5.42
CA ALA A 8 -7.32 2.02 5.74
C ALA A 8 -7.35 2.38 7.24
N SER A 9 -7.14 1.40 8.14
CA SER A 9 -7.11 1.63 9.61
C SER A 9 -5.79 2.23 10.11
N GLY A 10 -4.79 2.39 9.23
CA GLY A 10 -3.52 3.05 9.56
C GLY A 10 -3.66 4.57 9.62
N PHE A 11 -2.58 5.26 10.07
CA PHE A 11 -2.56 6.71 10.22
C PHE A 11 -2.95 7.45 8.92
N ILE A 12 -2.25 7.19 7.83
CA ILE A 12 -2.54 7.85 6.54
C ILE A 12 -3.93 7.46 6.01
N GLY A 13 -4.32 6.18 6.19
CA GLY A 13 -5.63 5.69 5.80
C GLY A 13 -6.78 6.44 6.49
N HIS A 14 -6.64 6.73 7.78
CA HIS A 14 -7.62 7.51 8.54
C HIS A 14 -7.84 8.91 7.93
N TYR A 15 -6.76 9.63 7.61
CA TYR A 15 -6.87 10.97 7.00
C TYR A 15 -7.41 10.92 5.57
N LEU A 16 -7.01 9.92 4.79
CA LEU A 16 -7.53 9.71 3.44
C LEU A 16 -9.04 9.45 3.46
N LEU A 17 -9.51 8.55 4.34
CA LEU A 17 -10.93 8.27 4.51
C LEU A 17 -11.73 9.52 4.90
N ARG A 18 -11.21 10.27 5.87
CA ARG A 18 -11.84 11.53 6.27
C ARG A 18 -11.98 12.47 5.09
N ARG A 19 -10.97 12.57 4.23
CA ARG A 19 -11.00 13.43 3.03
C ARG A 19 -11.97 12.94 1.98
N LEU A 20 -12.03 11.62 1.74
CA LEU A 20 -12.94 11.03 0.76
C LEU A 20 -14.41 11.13 1.17
N ARG A 21 -14.74 11.08 2.46
CA ARG A 21 -16.10 11.25 2.97
C ARG A 21 -16.70 12.62 2.68
N TYR A 22 -15.88 13.65 2.49
CA TYR A 22 -16.37 14.99 2.08
C TYR A 22 -16.78 15.07 0.61
N ASN A 23 -16.36 14.11 -0.22
CA ASN A 23 -16.72 14.00 -1.64
C ASN A 23 -17.57 12.73 -1.81
N SER A 24 -18.89 12.86 -1.70
CA SER A 24 -19.87 11.77 -1.57
C SER A 24 -20.03 10.84 -2.78
N ASP A 25 -19.34 11.08 -3.90
CA ASP A 25 -19.56 10.34 -5.16
C ASP A 25 -18.71 9.05 -5.28
N HIS A 26 -18.04 8.64 -4.20
CA HIS A 26 -17.18 7.47 -4.22
C HIS A 26 -17.73 6.35 -3.34
N GLU A 27 -17.75 5.14 -3.89
CA GLU A 27 -17.95 3.92 -3.13
C GLU A 27 -16.59 3.45 -2.61
N VAL A 28 -16.41 3.45 -1.28
CA VAL A 28 -15.12 3.16 -0.66
C VAL A 28 -15.19 1.86 0.10
N THR A 29 -14.35 0.90 -0.29
CA THR A 29 -14.11 -0.35 0.44
C THR A 29 -12.81 -0.23 1.22
N ASN A 30 -12.83 -0.59 2.50
CA ASN A 30 -11.75 -0.39 3.44
C ASN A 30 -11.21 -1.71 3.97
N THR A 31 -9.90 -1.76 4.26
CA THR A 31 -9.35 -2.93 4.94
C THR A 31 -8.57 -2.56 6.19
N TYR A 32 -8.56 -3.50 7.14
CA TYR A 32 -7.73 -3.49 8.34
C TYR A 32 -7.11 -4.88 8.55
N ASN A 33 -5.98 -4.94 9.24
CA ASN A 33 -5.41 -6.23 9.64
C ASN A 33 -5.60 -6.47 11.15
N SER A 34 -4.73 -5.92 11.99
CA SER A 34 -4.71 -6.16 13.44
C SER A 34 -5.54 -5.14 14.22
N ARG A 35 -5.62 -3.90 13.74
CA ARG A 35 -6.39 -2.83 14.38
C ARG A 35 -7.70 -2.62 13.65
N ALA A 36 -8.78 -3.13 14.24
CA ALA A 36 -10.13 -2.82 13.77
C ALA A 36 -10.46 -1.35 14.10
N PRO A 37 -11.13 -0.61 13.19
CA PRO A 37 -11.67 0.71 13.53
C PRO A 37 -12.79 0.58 14.55
N GLN A 38 -13.10 1.68 15.26
CA GLN A 38 -14.17 1.70 16.26
C GLN A 38 -15.56 1.52 15.62
N ASP A 39 -15.76 2.13 14.45
CA ASP A 39 -17.02 2.12 13.71
C ASP A 39 -16.85 1.23 12.45
N ILE A 40 -16.94 -0.09 12.63
CA ILE A 40 -16.95 -1.05 11.52
C ILE A 40 -18.36 -1.09 10.93
N ASP A 41 -18.46 -0.81 9.64
CA ASP A 41 -19.66 -1.02 8.82
C ASP A 41 -19.39 -2.06 7.70
N GLN A 42 -20.35 -2.21 6.79
CA GLN A 42 -20.25 -3.18 5.68
C GLN A 42 -19.13 -2.87 4.67
N SER A 43 -18.54 -1.67 4.71
CA SER A 43 -17.43 -1.27 3.85
C SER A 43 -16.06 -1.77 4.34
N TRP A 44 -15.97 -2.38 5.52
CA TRP A 44 -14.73 -2.83 6.14
C TRP A 44 -14.52 -4.33 6.05
N TYR A 45 -13.33 -4.72 5.62
CA TYR A 45 -12.89 -6.11 5.54
C TYR A 45 -11.61 -6.33 6.34
N ARG A 46 -11.58 -7.39 7.15
CA ARG A 46 -10.30 -7.83 7.71
C ARG A 46 -9.48 -8.48 6.61
N LEU A 47 -8.24 -8.03 6.44
CA LEU A 47 -7.33 -8.48 5.41
C LEU A 47 -5.88 -8.48 5.90
N GLU A 48 -5.27 -9.67 5.95
CA GLU A 48 -3.82 -9.81 5.91
C GLU A 48 -3.38 -9.86 4.45
N ILE A 49 -2.48 -8.94 4.05
CA ILE A 49 -2.12 -8.76 2.64
C ILE A 49 -1.45 -10.00 2.02
N THR A 50 -0.85 -10.83 2.84
CA THR A 50 -0.21 -12.09 2.44
C THR A 50 -1.19 -13.26 2.32
N ASP A 51 -2.42 -13.11 2.77
CA ASP A 51 -3.51 -14.06 2.51
C ASP A 51 -4.08 -13.82 1.09
N HIS A 52 -3.49 -14.49 0.12
CA HIS A 52 -3.84 -14.35 -1.29
C HIS A 52 -5.30 -14.73 -1.59
N GLN A 53 -5.85 -15.70 -0.86
CA GLN A 53 -7.24 -16.11 -1.03
C GLN A 53 -8.18 -15.00 -0.56
N ARG A 54 -7.93 -14.47 0.62
CA ARG A 54 -8.73 -13.38 1.18
C ARG A 54 -8.60 -12.10 0.34
N LEU A 55 -7.41 -11.78 -0.12
CA LEU A 55 -7.16 -10.64 -1.00
C LEU A 55 -7.97 -10.75 -2.30
N ASN A 56 -8.00 -11.93 -2.95
CA ASN A 56 -8.83 -12.16 -4.13
C ASN A 56 -10.33 -11.97 -3.84
N GLN A 57 -10.83 -12.45 -2.68
CA GLN A 57 -12.23 -12.25 -2.29
C GLN A 57 -12.58 -10.77 -2.14
N VAL A 58 -11.69 -9.98 -1.50
CA VAL A 58 -11.90 -8.54 -1.34
C VAL A 58 -11.96 -7.84 -2.71
N PHE A 59 -11.06 -8.17 -3.63
CA PHE A 59 -11.10 -7.60 -4.99
C PHE A 59 -12.37 -7.99 -5.75
N LEU A 60 -12.83 -9.24 -5.62
CA LEU A 60 -14.06 -9.72 -6.26
C LEU A 60 -15.30 -8.94 -5.78
N GLN A 61 -15.35 -8.65 -4.48
CA GLN A 61 -16.45 -7.90 -3.86
C GLN A 61 -16.37 -6.40 -4.16
N ALA A 62 -15.20 -5.80 -4.00
CA ALA A 62 -15.00 -4.37 -4.19
C ALA A 62 -15.05 -3.96 -5.68
N ARG A 63 -14.61 -4.83 -6.60
CA ARG A 63 -14.48 -4.51 -8.04
C ARG A 63 -13.90 -3.12 -8.28
N PRO A 64 -12.72 -2.81 -7.71
CA PRO A 64 -12.23 -1.44 -7.62
C PRO A 64 -11.88 -0.87 -8.99
N ASP A 65 -12.13 0.42 -9.17
CA ASP A 65 -11.59 1.22 -10.27
C ASP A 65 -10.19 1.78 -9.90
N VAL A 66 -10.00 2.03 -8.57
CA VAL A 66 -8.73 2.49 -7.99
C VAL A 66 -8.45 1.71 -6.71
N VAL A 67 -7.20 1.30 -6.54
CA VAL A 67 -6.68 0.70 -5.31
C VAL A 67 -5.62 1.61 -4.71
N VAL A 68 -5.77 1.96 -3.43
CA VAL A 68 -4.75 2.69 -2.67
C VAL A 68 -4.11 1.72 -1.69
N LEU A 69 -2.82 1.41 -1.91
CA LEU A 69 -2.07 0.47 -1.09
C LEU A 69 -1.23 1.23 -0.06
N LEU A 70 -1.68 1.20 1.19
CA LEU A 70 -1.06 1.82 2.36
C LEU A 70 -0.50 0.78 3.34
N ALA A 71 -0.95 -0.48 3.24
CA ALA A 71 -0.52 -1.56 4.14
C ALA A 71 0.97 -1.87 3.94
N ALA A 72 1.72 -1.81 5.03
CA ALA A 72 3.14 -2.16 5.07
C ALA A 72 3.59 -2.39 6.51
N ILE A 73 4.70 -3.11 6.70
CA ILE A 73 5.53 -3.00 7.91
C ILE A 73 6.38 -1.75 7.72
N ALA A 74 5.93 -0.63 8.30
CA ALA A 74 6.50 0.71 8.09
C ALA A 74 7.54 1.11 9.15
N ASP A 75 7.53 0.45 10.31
CA ASP A 75 8.52 0.69 11.36
C ASP A 75 9.87 0.06 10.98
N VAL A 76 10.89 0.92 10.86
CA VAL A 76 12.24 0.52 10.44
C VAL A 76 12.82 -0.54 11.38
N GLY A 77 12.68 -0.34 12.70
CA GLY A 77 13.19 -1.30 13.68
C GLY A 77 12.51 -2.66 13.59
N THR A 78 11.23 -2.70 13.31
CA THR A 78 10.48 -3.95 13.08
C THR A 78 10.94 -4.64 11.79
N ALA A 79 11.16 -3.89 10.72
CA ALA A 79 11.65 -4.45 9.46
C ALA A 79 13.08 -5.02 9.59
N GLU A 80 13.94 -4.41 10.42
CA GLU A 80 15.29 -4.95 10.70
C GLU A 80 15.24 -6.21 11.58
N ARG A 81 14.31 -6.29 12.54
CA ARG A 81 14.18 -7.47 13.42
C ARG A 81 13.49 -8.67 12.77
N ALA A 82 12.66 -8.44 11.76
CA ALA A 82 11.91 -9.48 11.05
C ALA A 82 11.97 -9.29 9.53
N PRO A 83 13.17 -9.40 8.92
CA PRO A 83 13.41 -9.05 7.53
C PRO A 83 12.62 -9.91 6.53
N GLU A 84 12.47 -11.21 6.80
CA GLU A 84 11.68 -12.11 5.95
C GLU A 84 10.20 -11.67 5.94
N ARG A 85 9.66 -11.37 7.12
CA ARG A 85 8.26 -10.92 7.24
C ARG A 85 8.05 -9.55 6.60
N ALA A 86 9.03 -8.64 6.73
CA ALA A 86 8.98 -7.34 6.07
C ALA A 86 8.99 -7.50 4.54
N THR A 87 9.80 -8.40 4.00
CA THR A 87 9.84 -8.71 2.57
C THR A 87 8.50 -9.31 2.10
N GLU A 88 7.99 -10.32 2.80
CA GLU A 88 6.72 -10.97 2.49
C GLU A 88 5.55 -9.95 2.42
N VAL A 89 5.44 -9.08 3.42
CA VAL A 89 4.35 -8.08 3.48
C VAL A 89 4.57 -6.96 2.48
N ASN A 90 5.77 -6.34 2.48
CA ASN A 90 6.01 -5.12 1.73
C ASN A 90 6.26 -5.38 0.24
N VAL A 91 6.89 -6.49 -0.12
CA VAL A 91 7.25 -6.81 -1.52
C VAL A 91 6.25 -7.77 -2.13
N ASP A 92 6.07 -8.97 -1.55
CA ASP A 92 5.23 -10.00 -2.15
C ASP A 92 3.76 -9.62 -2.08
N GLY A 93 3.32 -9.02 -0.95
CA GLY A 93 1.99 -8.45 -0.80
C GLY A 93 1.70 -7.36 -1.84
N ALA A 94 2.64 -6.41 -2.03
CA ALA A 94 2.48 -5.36 -3.04
C ALA A 94 2.46 -5.91 -4.46
N ALA A 95 3.32 -6.88 -4.78
CA ALA A 95 3.33 -7.55 -6.07
C ALA A 95 1.99 -8.24 -6.38
N GLN A 96 1.41 -8.92 -5.38
CA GLN A 96 0.12 -9.59 -5.55
C GLN A 96 -1.03 -8.59 -5.75
N VAL A 97 -1.04 -7.47 -5.01
CA VAL A 97 -2.01 -6.37 -5.23
C VAL A 97 -1.87 -5.82 -6.65
N ALA A 98 -0.64 -5.58 -7.12
CA ALA A 98 -0.36 -5.08 -8.47
C ALA A 98 -0.90 -6.01 -9.57
N ARG A 99 -0.69 -7.34 -9.43
CA ARG A 99 -1.27 -8.34 -10.34
C ARG A 99 -2.80 -8.31 -10.36
N LEU A 100 -3.42 -8.17 -9.19
CA LEU A 100 -4.87 -8.07 -9.10
C LEU A 100 -5.37 -6.76 -9.72
N CYS A 101 -4.68 -5.64 -9.53
CA CYS A 101 -5.02 -4.39 -10.20
C CYS A 101 -5.03 -4.56 -11.72
N THR A 102 -4.03 -5.22 -12.30
CA THR A 102 -4.00 -5.54 -13.73
C THR A 102 -5.17 -6.42 -14.14
N ARG A 103 -5.44 -7.49 -13.38
CA ARG A 103 -6.55 -8.43 -13.67
C ARG A 103 -7.93 -7.75 -13.62
N TYR A 104 -8.12 -6.81 -12.71
CA TYR A 104 -9.40 -6.09 -12.53
C TYR A 104 -9.45 -4.75 -13.26
N HIS A 105 -8.42 -4.41 -14.06
CA HIS A 105 -8.27 -3.14 -14.76
C HIS A 105 -8.33 -1.92 -13.84
N ALA A 106 -7.88 -2.09 -12.60
CA ALA A 106 -7.83 -1.03 -11.59
C ALA A 106 -6.49 -0.26 -11.67
N ARG A 107 -6.54 1.04 -11.40
CA ARG A 107 -5.32 1.85 -11.17
C ARG A 107 -4.79 1.60 -9.76
N LEU A 108 -3.49 1.35 -9.62
CA LEU A 108 -2.83 1.22 -8.33
C LEU A 108 -2.15 2.54 -7.93
N VAL A 109 -2.48 3.05 -6.75
CA VAL A 109 -1.72 4.09 -6.05
C VAL A 109 -0.95 3.43 -4.92
N PHE A 110 0.37 3.34 -5.05
CA PHE A 110 1.24 2.70 -4.08
C PHE A 110 1.97 3.75 -3.24
N LEU A 111 1.82 3.68 -1.92
CA LEU A 111 2.54 4.53 -1.00
C LEU A 111 3.92 3.94 -0.72
N SER A 112 4.96 4.62 -1.19
CA SER A 112 6.37 4.33 -0.93
C SER A 112 6.94 5.30 0.11
N SER A 113 8.26 5.39 0.21
CA SER A 113 8.95 6.17 1.23
C SER A 113 10.23 6.80 0.67
N GLU A 114 10.65 7.92 1.26
CA GLU A 114 11.97 8.51 1.05
C GLU A 114 13.13 7.59 1.45
N TYR A 115 12.89 6.58 2.30
CA TYR A 115 13.87 5.58 2.70
C TYR A 115 14.41 4.73 1.53
N VAL A 116 13.84 4.86 0.33
CA VAL A 116 14.44 4.30 -0.89
C VAL A 116 15.76 4.99 -1.25
N PHE A 117 16.03 6.16 -0.71
CA PHE A 117 17.29 6.90 -0.85
C PHE A 117 18.20 6.68 0.36
N SER A 118 19.52 6.94 0.18
CA SER A 118 20.50 6.79 1.27
C SER A 118 20.42 7.87 2.35
N GLY A 119 19.88 9.03 2.04
CA GLY A 119 19.88 10.18 2.92
C GLY A 119 21.19 10.97 2.97
N ASP A 120 22.20 10.62 2.14
CA ASP A 120 23.52 11.27 2.12
C ASP A 120 23.46 12.73 1.67
N ARG A 121 22.43 13.09 0.93
CA ARG A 121 22.15 14.47 0.48
C ARG A 121 20.64 14.79 0.68
N GLY A 122 20.29 16.06 0.61
CA GLY A 122 18.89 16.49 0.55
C GLY A 122 18.38 16.66 -0.88
N ASN A 123 17.10 17.05 -0.99
CA ASN A 123 16.47 17.44 -2.26
C ASN A 123 16.53 16.35 -3.35
N TYR A 124 16.26 15.09 -2.99
CA TYR A 124 16.13 14.02 -3.96
C TYR A 124 14.95 14.27 -4.90
N GLN A 125 15.15 13.93 -6.17
CA GLN A 125 14.12 13.99 -7.22
C GLN A 125 13.59 12.57 -7.49
N GLU A 126 12.47 12.49 -8.21
CA GLU A 126 11.82 11.22 -8.50
C GLU A 126 12.67 10.27 -9.36
N ASP A 127 13.52 10.80 -10.21
CA ASP A 127 14.42 10.09 -11.13
C ASP A 127 15.81 9.81 -10.55
N ASP A 128 16.11 10.31 -9.34
CA ASP A 128 17.34 9.96 -8.64
C ASP A 128 17.41 8.45 -8.37
N ALA A 129 18.59 7.88 -8.56
CA ALA A 129 18.80 6.45 -8.37
C ALA A 129 18.61 6.05 -6.89
N PRO A 130 17.66 5.13 -6.58
CA PRO A 130 17.49 4.63 -5.25
C PRO A 130 18.71 3.90 -4.72
N LYS A 131 19.08 4.17 -3.45
CA LYS A 131 20.20 3.55 -2.76
C LYS A 131 19.85 3.36 -1.27
N PRO A 132 18.89 2.47 -0.95
CA PRO A 132 18.44 2.29 0.43
C PRO A 132 19.53 1.68 1.31
N ASN A 133 19.70 2.22 2.52
CA ASN A 133 20.64 1.74 3.53
C ASN A 133 19.98 0.94 4.66
N THR A 134 18.63 0.94 4.76
CA THR A 134 17.85 0.15 5.72
C THR A 134 17.16 -1.03 5.04
N HIS A 135 16.80 -2.06 5.80
CA HIS A 135 15.97 -3.16 5.26
C HIS A 135 14.59 -2.66 4.83
N TYR A 136 13.96 -1.81 5.64
CA TYR A 136 12.69 -1.15 5.27
C TYR A 136 12.81 -0.45 3.91
N GLY A 137 13.80 0.41 3.72
CA GLY A 137 14.02 1.11 2.46
C GLY A 137 14.24 0.15 1.29
N ARG A 138 15.00 -0.94 1.49
CA ARG A 138 15.18 -2.00 0.48
C ARG A 138 13.87 -2.67 0.10
N THR A 139 13.02 -3.00 1.09
CA THR A 139 11.72 -3.62 0.79
C THR A 139 10.80 -2.64 0.04
N LYS A 140 10.81 -1.35 0.38
CA LYS A 140 10.02 -0.34 -0.34
C LYS A 140 10.50 -0.18 -1.79
N TRP A 141 11.80 -0.11 -2.00
CA TRP A 141 12.35 -0.06 -3.37
C TRP A 141 12.03 -1.31 -4.19
N GLN A 142 12.18 -2.50 -3.62
CA GLN A 142 11.81 -3.75 -4.29
C GLN A 142 10.31 -3.80 -4.61
N ALA A 143 9.46 -3.27 -3.71
CA ALA A 143 8.03 -3.16 -3.95
C ALA A 143 7.70 -2.19 -5.10
N GLU A 144 8.39 -1.04 -5.22
CA GLU A 144 8.25 -0.14 -6.36
C GLU A 144 8.54 -0.85 -7.69
N LEU A 145 9.65 -1.61 -7.74
CA LEU A 145 10.00 -2.40 -8.93
C LEU A 145 8.95 -3.47 -9.25
N ALA A 146 8.43 -4.15 -8.22
CA ALA A 146 7.38 -5.15 -8.39
C ALA A 146 6.07 -4.52 -8.89
N VAL A 147 5.66 -3.40 -8.32
CA VAL A 147 4.47 -2.63 -8.74
C VAL A 147 4.62 -2.19 -10.20
N ALA A 148 5.74 -1.60 -10.58
CA ALA A 148 5.99 -1.14 -11.95
C ALA A 148 5.99 -2.28 -12.97
N ARG A 149 6.42 -3.49 -12.57
CA ARG A 149 6.43 -4.67 -13.43
C ARG A 149 5.05 -5.31 -13.58
N GLU A 150 4.29 -5.40 -12.48
CA GLU A 150 3.08 -6.22 -12.41
C GLU A 150 1.78 -5.41 -12.68
N ALA A 151 1.76 -4.11 -12.36
CA ALA A 151 0.58 -3.28 -12.55
C ALA A 151 0.58 -2.61 -13.92
N SER A 152 -0.55 -2.70 -14.65
CA SER A 152 -0.72 -2.05 -15.96
C SER A 152 -0.91 -0.53 -15.85
N GLN A 153 -1.49 -0.06 -14.75
CA GLN A 153 -1.69 1.36 -14.44
C GLN A 153 -1.34 1.61 -12.98
N TRP A 154 -0.34 2.44 -12.75
CA TRP A 154 0.13 2.71 -11.40
C TRP A 154 0.60 4.16 -11.20
N SER A 155 0.64 4.55 -9.95
CA SER A 155 1.33 5.75 -9.46
C SER A 155 2.04 5.38 -8.15
N ILE A 156 3.31 5.74 -8.04
CA ILE A 156 4.10 5.56 -6.82
C ILE A 156 4.25 6.91 -6.15
N VAL A 157 3.90 7.00 -4.87
CA VAL A 157 4.00 8.22 -4.07
C VAL A 157 5.04 7.97 -2.98
N ARG A 158 6.19 8.60 -3.07
CA ARG A 158 7.21 8.60 -2.01
C ARG A 158 6.89 9.71 -1.02
N THR A 159 6.84 9.38 0.25
CA THR A 159 6.61 10.36 1.33
C THR A 159 7.71 10.26 2.37
N SER A 160 8.00 11.38 3.03
CA SER A 160 8.80 11.40 4.25
C SER A 160 7.97 10.98 5.46
N VAL A 161 8.57 11.03 6.65
CA VAL A 161 7.87 10.73 7.92
C VAL A 161 6.67 11.68 8.09
N VAL A 162 5.53 11.10 8.39
CA VAL A 162 4.24 11.79 8.55
C VAL A 162 3.80 11.71 10.02
#